data_bce88e633b26d45e5249fc56d9f7d45b
#
_entry.id   bce88e633b26d45e5249fc56d9f7d45b
#
_cell.length_a   1.000
_cell.length_b   1.000
_cell.length_c   1.000
_cell.angle_alpha   90.00
_cell.angle_beta   90.00
_cell.angle_gamma   90.00
#
_symmetry.space_group_name_H-M   'P 1'
#
loop_
_entity.id
_entity.type
_entity.pdbx_description
1 polymer ?
#
loop_
_entity_poly.entity_id
_entity_poly.type
_entity_poly.pdbx_seq_one_letter_code
_entity_poly.pdbx_strand_id
1 'polypeptide(L)'
;EGKNVEIISGALNIAKLPPSRPTFVESSDQEDTNEPALQKNNDEVYDNLIEQVVNNQKNEKDSETSIQRLTKARILQKLNENWNVVSINRLANYEKYVIILELKIDKNGNISGPIKLVYPQKASGNFLIAKRSAIKAVLESSPFPVPKESFPRGLVLRVVFDPETNVGVNNG
;
A
#
# COMPACT_ATOMS: atom_id res chain seq x y z
N GLU A 1 10.76 10.09 -70.53
CA GLU A 1 11.55 9.06 -69.81
C GLU A 1 10.80 8.69 -68.59
N GLY A 2 10.08 7.58 -68.67
CA GLY A 2 9.35 6.98 -67.57
C GLY A 2 10.26 6.14 -66.71
N LYS A 3 10.13 6.23 -65.40
CA LYS A 3 10.67 5.20 -64.49
C LYS A 3 9.52 4.46 -63.83
N ASN A 4 9.40 3.20 -64.20
CA ASN A 4 8.57 2.19 -63.58
C ASN A 4 8.85 2.10 -62.08
N VAL A 5 7.82 2.14 -61.28
CA VAL A 5 7.84 1.73 -59.87
C VAL A 5 7.25 0.32 -59.82
N GLU A 6 8.10 -0.64 -59.58
CA GLU A 6 7.74 -2.04 -59.35
C GLU A 6 7.07 -2.16 -57.96
N ILE A 7 5.83 -2.60 -57.98
CA ILE A 7 5.10 -2.92 -56.75
C ILE A 7 5.46 -4.34 -56.37
N ILE A 8 6.29 -4.51 -55.32
CA ILE A 8 6.59 -5.80 -54.74
C ILE A 8 5.42 -6.22 -53.85
N SER A 9 4.61 -7.14 -54.39
CA SER A 9 3.57 -7.83 -53.66
C SER A 9 4.22 -8.79 -52.64
N GLY A 10 4.39 -8.37 -51.42
CA GLY A 10 4.84 -9.22 -50.30
C GLY A 10 3.66 -10.02 -49.74
N ALA A 11 3.65 -11.31 -50.00
CA ALA A 11 2.68 -12.26 -49.43
C ALA A 11 2.73 -12.24 -47.91
N LEU A 12 1.58 -11.99 -47.27
CA LEU A 12 1.36 -12.15 -45.84
C LEU A 12 1.44 -13.63 -45.47
N ASN A 13 2.51 -14.01 -44.79
CA ASN A 13 2.65 -15.31 -44.14
C ASN A 13 1.70 -15.33 -42.93
N ILE A 14 0.57 -16.01 -43.11
CA ILE A 14 -0.36 -16.30 -41.99
C ILE A 14 0.30 -17.35 -41.11
N ALA A 15 0.82 -16.91 -39.98
CA ALA A 15 1.34 -17.81 -38.96
C ALA A 15 0.22 -18.71 -38.43
N LYS A 16 0.45 -20.00 -38.59
CA LYS A 16 -0.39 -21.10 -38.12
C LYS A 16 -0.65 -21.01 -36.62
N LEU A 17 -1.91 -20.95 -36.24
CA LEU A 17 -2.36 -21.07 -34.85
C LEU A 17 -1.87 -22.39 -34.22
N PRO A 18 -1.43 -22.39 -32.97
CA PRO A 18 -1.11 -23.62 -32.26
C PRO A 18 -2.35 -24.46 -31.99
N PRO A 19 -2.21 -25.80 -31.95
CA PRO A 19 -3.34 -26.69 -31.78
C PRO A 19 -3.98 -26.57 -30.37
N SER A 20 -5.28 -26.77 -30.40
CA SER A 20 -6.24 -26.78 -29.28
C SER A 20 -5.74 -27.56 -28.05
N ARG A 21 -6.12 -27.01 -26.90
CA ARG A 21 -6.00 -27.62 -25.59
C ARG A 21 -6.51 -29.06 -25.56
N PRO A 22 -5.85 -29.97 -24.84
CA PRO A 22 -6.42 -31.26 -24.51
C PRO A 22 -7.62 -31.08 -23.57
N THR A 23 -8.71 -31.70 -23.97
CA THR A 23 -9.91 -31.89 -23.14
C THR A 23 -9.54 -32.75 -21.93
N PHE A 24 -9.72 -32.19 -20.74
CA PHE A 24 -9.60 -32.93 -19.50
C PHE A 24 -10.88 -33.77 -19.33
N VAL A 25 -10.69 -35.07 -19.28
CA VAL A 25 -11.74 -36.06 -19.03
C VAL A 25 -11.99 -36.04 -17.53
N GLU A 26 -13.26 -35.82 -17.20
CA GLU A 26 -13.84 -35.94 -15.86
C GLU A 26 -13.76 -37.42 -15.42
N SER A 27 -13.01 -37.69 -14.36
CA SER A 27 -13.15 -38.93 -13.59
C SER A 27 -13.48 -38.52 -12.17
N SER A 28 -14.70 -38.79 -11.82
CA SER A 28 -15.21 -38.87 -10.46
C SER A 28 -14.41 -39.89 -9.67
N ASP A 29 -13.83 -39.48 -8.53
CA ASP A 29 -13.87 -40.28 -7.31
C ASP A 29 -13.59 -39.40 -6.10
N GLN A 30 -14.39 -39.60 -5.08
CA GLN A 30 -14.42 -38.99 -3.78
C GLN A 30 -13.17 -39.35 -2.99
N GLU A 31 -12.64 -38.40 -2.23
CA GLU A 31 -12.45 -38.53 -0.77
C GLU A 31 -11.68 -37.33 -0.22
N ASP A 32 -12.35 -36.66 0.67
CA ASP A 32 -11.98 -36.20 2.00
C ASP A 32 -10.50 -35.86 2.24
N THR A 33 -10.16 -34.56 2.25
CA THR A 33 -9.18 -34.02 3.19
C THR A 33 -9.34 -32.53 3.37
N ASN A 34 -9.51 -32.15 4.62
CA ASN A 34 -9.46 -30.83 5.21
C ASN A 34 -8.44 -29.89 4.53
N GLU A 35 -8.93 -28.92 3.78
CA GLU A 35 -8.21 -27.70 3.51
C GLU A 35 -8.60 -26.67 4.56
N PRO A 36 -7.64 -26.14 5.35
CA PRO A 36 -7.95 -24.98 6.15
C PRO A 36 -8.10 -23.77 5.24
N ALA A 37 -9.32 -23.30 5.09
CA ALA A 37 -9.62 -22.01 4.48
C ALA A 37 -8.93 -20.89 5.28
N LEU A 38 -7.72 -20.52 4.88
CA LEU A 38 -6.96 -19.40 5.40
C LEU A 38 -6.90 -18.28 4.36
N GLN A 39 -8.06 -17.69 4.11
CA GLN A 39 -8.19 -16.31 3.64
C GLN A 39 -9.32 -15.63 4.40
N LYS A 40 -9.20 -15.58 5.73
CA LYS A 40 -9.88 -14.55 6.51
C LYS A 40 -9.08 -13.28 6.33
N ASN A 41 -9.75 -12.29 5.76
CA ASN A 41 -9.24 -10.95 5.54
C ASN A 41 -8.55 -10.46 6.81
N ASN A 42 -7.31 -9.97 6.71
CA ASN A 42 -6.57 -9.40 7.84
C ASN A 42 -7.38 -8.31 8.57
N ASP A 43 -8.28 -7.64 7.88
CA ASP A 43 -9.17 -6.63 8.44
C ASP A 43 -10.12 -7.20 9.52
N GLU A 44 -10.70 -8.39 9.33
CA GLU A 44 -11.56 -9.02 10.34
C GLU A 44 -10.79 -9.43 11.60
N VAL A 45 -9.52 -9.82 11.46
CA VAL A 45 -8.66 -10.17 12.61
C VAL A 45 -8.36 -8.94 13.44
N TYR A 46 -8.09 -7.82 12.80
CA TYR A 46 -7.84 -6.56 13.50
C TYR A 46 -9.11 -5.98 14.14
N ASP A 47 -10.26 -6.10 13.50
CA ASP A 47 -11.54 -5.64 14.07
C ASP A 47 -11.90 -6.45 15.31
N ASN A 48 -11.71 -7.77 15.29
CA ASN A 48 -11.89 -8.63 16.46
C ASN A 48 -10.90 -8.29 17.59
N LEU A 49 -9.65 -7.92 17.28
CA LEU A 49 -8.67 -7.49 18.27
C LEU A 49 -9.08 -6.15 18.92
N ILE A 50 -9.61 -5.22 18.14
CA ILE A 50 -10.13 -3.94 18.67
C ILE A 50 -11.30 -4.20 19.60
N GLU A 51 -12.28 -5.04 19.22
CA GLU A 51 -13.41 -5.41 20.05
C GLU A 51 -12.98 -6.11 21.36
N GLN A 52 -12.00 -7.02 21.30
CA GLN A 52 -11.47 -7.67 22.49
C GLN A 52 -10.77 -6.70 23.44
N VAL A 53 -10.04 -5.72 22.90
CA VAL A 53 -9.39 -4.69 23.70
C VAL A 53 -10.43 -3.77 24.37
N VAL A 54 -11.50 -3.43 23.68
CA VAL A 54 -12.61 -2.61 24.22
C VAL A 54 -13.39 -3.38 25.28
N ASN A 55 -13.64 -4.68 25.10
CA ASN A 55 -14.47 -5.48 25.99
C ASN A 55 -13.76 -5.97 27.25
N ASN A 56 -12.40 -6.01 27.29
CA ASN A 56 -11.62 -6.50 28.43
C ASN A 56 -11.27 -5.41 29.46
N GLN A 57 -11.98 -4.26 29.51
CA GLN A 57 -11.46 -3.12 30.21
C GLN A 57 -12.10 -2.77 31.54
N LYS A 58 -11.25 -2.74 32.56
CA LYS A 58 -11.40 -1.99 33.81
C LYS A 58 -10.55 -0.68 33.88
N ASN A 59 -9.80 -0.31 32.81
CA ASN A 59 -9.00 0.92 32.78
C ASN A 59 -9.15 1.63 31.44
N GLU A 60 -9.99 2.67 31.38
CA GLU A 60 -10.25 3.49 30.19
C GLU A 60 -8.99 4.10 29.56
N LYS A 61 -8.00 4.43 30.37
CA LYS A 61 -6.76 5.08 29.92
C LYS A 61 -5.82 4.12 29.16
N ASP A 62 -5.78 2.86 29.56
CA ASP A 62 -4.95 1.82 28.89
C ASP A 62 -5.60 1.35 27.59
N SER A 63 -6.93 1.40 27.49
CA SER A 63 -7.65 1.06 26.28
C SER A 63 -7.45 2.06 25.15
N GLU A 64 -7.54 3.34 25.47
CA GLU A 64 -7.31 4.41 24.50
C GLU A 64 -5.90 4.30 23.91
N THR A 65 -4.91 4.06 24.75
CA THR A 65 -3.52 3.85 24.29
C THR A 65 -3.40 2.63 23.37
N SER A 66 -4.08 1.52 23.66
CA SER A 66 -4.06 0.30 22.83
C SER A 66 -4.74 0.53 21.48
N ILE A 67 -5.90 1.17 21.45
CA ILE A 67 -6.59 1.53 20.20
C ILE A 67 -5.72 2.47 19.35
N GLN A 68 -5.06 3.44 19.97
CA GLN A 68 -4.16 4.34 19.25
C GLN A 68 -3.00 3.60 18.61
N ARG A 69 -2.37 2.64 19.31
CA ARG A 69 -1.28 1.80 18.78
C ARG A 69 -1.74 0.95 17.61
N LEU A 70 -2.89 0.28 17.75
CA LEU A 70 -3.46 -0.54 16.68
C LEU A 70 -3.80 0.30 15.45
N THR A 71 -4.42 1.46 15.63
CA THR A 71 -4.75 2.37 14.54
C THR A 71 -3.50 2.83 13.80
N LYS A 72 -2.45 3.24 14.53
CA LYS A 72 -1.17 3.61 13.92
C LYS A 72 -0.57 2.45 13.14
N ALA A 73 -0.56 1.25 13.70
CA ALA A 73 -0.03 0.06 13.03
C ALA A 73 -0.76 -0.23 11.71
N ARG A 74 -2.08 -0.15 11.67
CA ARG A 74 -2.89 -0.31 10.45
C ARG A 74 -2.60 0.75 9.40
N ILE A 75 -2.46 2.00 9.82
CA ILE A 75 -2.10 3.10 8.92
C ILE A 75 -0.73 2.82 8.29
N LEU A 76 0.26 2.42 9.10
CA LEU A 76 1.60 2.11 8.63
C LEU A 76 1.60 0.92 7.68
N GLN A 77 0.86 -0.14 7.98
CA GLN A 77 0.71 -1.29 7.10
C GLN A 77 0.18 -0.85 5.73
N LYS A 78 -0.91 -0.08 5.69
CA LYS A 78 -1.51 0.40 4.44
C LYS A 78 -0.57 1.31 3.64
N LEU A 79 0.21 2.13 4.33
CA LEU A 79 1.24 2.96 3.70
C LEU A 79 2.37 2.11 3.10
N ASN A 80 2.83 1.06 3.80
CA ASN A 80 3.84 0.14 3.29
C ASN A 80 3.37 -0.61 2.04
N GLU A 81 2.12 -1.04 2.01
CA GLU A 81 1.53 -1.75 0.87
C GLU A 81 1.48 -0.87 -0.40
N ASN A 82 1.25 0.43 -0.23
CA ASN A 82 1.14 1.37 -1.34
C ASN A 82 2.46 2.10 -1.66
N TRP A 83 3.50 1.95 -0.82
CA TRP A 83 4.76 2.66 -1.05
C TRP A 83 5.67 1.93 -2.03
N ASN A 84 5.86 2.54 -3.19
CA ASN A 84 6.80 2.02 -4.18
C ASN A 84 8.25 2.45 -3.86
N VAL A 85 8.90 1.70 -2.98
CA VAL A 85 10.30 1.91 -2.61
C VAL A 85 11.28 1.53 -3.73
N VAL A 86 10.87 0.67 -4.67
CA VAL A 86 11.74 0.16 -5.76
C VAL A 86 12.33 1.29 -6.61
N SER A 87 11.55 2.35 -6.83
CA SER A 87 12.03 3.53 -7.58
C SER A 87 13.14 4.29 -6.86
N ILE A 88 13.17 4.22 -5.52
CA ILE A 88 14.16 4.87 -4.67
C ILE A 88 15.41 4.00 -4.56
N ASN A 89 15.25 2.69 -4.39
CA ASN A 89 16.34 1.72 -4.24
C ASN A 89 17.25 1.61 -5.48
N ARG A 90 16.78 2.14 -6.62
CA ARG A 90 17.62 2.27 -7.84
C ARG A 90 18.54 3.47 -7.85
N LEU A 91 18.41 4.37 -6.89
CA LEU A 91 19.25 5.56 -6.78
C LEU A 91 20.55 5.23 -6.03
N ALA A 92 21.66 5.88 -6.43
CA ALA A 92 22.91 5.76 -5.69
C ALA A 92 22.74 6.32 -4.27
N ASN A 93 23.23 5.59 -3.27
CA ASN A 93 23.10 5.93 -1.85
C ASN A 93 21.63 6.16 -1.44
N TYR A 94 20.75 5.24 -1.83
CA TYR A 94 19.31 5.32 -1.63
C TYR A 94 18.93 5.45 -0.15
N GLU A 95 19.73 4.89 0.74
CA GLU A 95 19.59 4.94 2.20
C GLU A 95 19.50 6.37 2.77
N LYS A 96 20.00 7.35 2.04
CA LYS A 96 19.99 8.78 2.44
C LYS A 96 18.65 9.46 2.19
N TYR A 97 17.78 8.89 1.34
CA TYR A 97 16.56 9.55 0.91
C TYR A 97 15.37 9.30 1.82
N VAL A 98 15.60 9.42 3.13
CA VAL A 98 14.54 9.38 4.15
C VAL A 98 13.65 10.62 4.00
N ILE A 99 12.34 10.40 4.04
CA ILE A 99 11.31 11.44 3.96
C ILE A 99 10.43 11.36 5.21
N ILE A 100 10.23 12.49 5.88
CA ILE A 100 9.25 12.60 6.98
C ILE A 100 8.13 13.52 6.55
N LEU A 101 6.91 13.00 6.58
CA LEU A 101 5.69 13.73 6.28
C LEU A 101 4.82 13.87 7.52
N GLU A 102 4.23 15.05 7.73
CA GLU A 102 3.15 15.27 8.69
C GLU A 102 1.81 15.22 7.98
N LEU A 103 0.96 14.30 8.41
CA LEU A 103 -0.36 14.04 7.88
C LEU A 103 -1.41 14.47 8.89
N LYS A 104 -2.47 15.12 8.42
CA LYS A 104 -3.70 15.34 9.19
C LYS A 104 -4.78 14.44 8.60
N ILE A 105 -5.32 13.55 9.39
CA ILE A 105 -6.33 12.58 9.01
C ILE A 105 -7.61 12.92 9.77
N ASP A 106 -8.71 13.05 9.07
CA ASP A 106 -10.01 13.34 9.69
C ASP A 106 -10.63 12.08 10.34
N LYS A 107 -11.75 12.25 11.02
CA LYS A 107 -12.50 11.16 11.67
C LYS A 107 -13.01 10.08 10.68
N ASN A 108 -13.04 10.37 9.40
CA ASN A 108 -13.45 9.44 8.35
C ASN A 108 -12.25 8.74 7.67
N GLY A 109 -11.04 9.02 8.12
CA GLY A 109 -9.82 8.47 7.55
C GLY A 109 -9.29 9.22 6.33
N ASN A 110 -9.89 10.34 5.94
CA ASN A 110 -9.42 11.12 4.79
C ASN A 110 -8.31 12.09 5.20
N ILE A 111 -7.44 12.41 4.24
CA ILE A 111 -6.45 13.46 4.45
C ILE A 111 -7.15 14.81 4.58
N SER A 112 -6.91 15.49 5.69
CA SER A 112 -7.49 16.79 6.04
C SER A 112 -6.43 17.87 5.97
N GLY A 113 -6.38 18.56 4.83
CA GLY A 113 -5.43 19.65 4.60
C GLY A 113 -4.13 19.23 3.90
N PRO A 114 -3.14 20.13 3.83
CA PRO A 114 -1.91 19.87 3.08
C PRO A 114 -1.01 18.85 3.79
N ILE A 115 -0.42 17.95 3.03
CA ILE A 115 0.65 17.05 3.48
C ILE A 115 1.91 17.91 3.66
N LYS A 116 2.43 18.00 4.88
CA LYS A 116 3.63 18.80 5.18
C LYS A 116 4.89 17.95 5.11
N LEU A 117 5.89 18.44 4.40
CA LEU A 117 7.24 17.89 4.44
C LEU A 117 7.95 18.39 5.70
N VAL A 118 8.34 17.46 6.57
CA VAL A 118 9.08 17.75 7.81
C VAL A 118 10.59 17.60 7.57
N TYR A 119 10.98 16.52 6.87
CA TYR A 119 12.35 16.24 6.50
C TYR A 119 12.43 15.66 5.09
N PRO A 120 13.40 16.07 4.29
CA PRO A 120 14.28 17.24 4.47
C PRO A 120 13.50 18.56 4.40
N GLN A 121 14.01 19.65 4.96
CA GLN A 121 13.34 20.96 4.90
C GLN A 121 13.07 21.43 3.46
N LYS A 122 13.97 21.11 2.55
CA LYS A 122 13.83 21.30 1.10
C LYS A 122 14.18 20.01 0.38
N ALA A 123 13.26 19.48 -0.41
CA ALA A 123 13.55 18.37 -1.30
C ALA A 123 14.10 18.89 -2.64
N SER A 124 15.29 18.45 -3.02
CA SER A 124 15.94 18.73 -4.31
C SER A 124 16.55 17.45 -4.88
N GLY A 125 16.81 17.43 -6.20
CA GLY A 125 17.39 16.26 -6.85
C GLY A 125 16.61 14.97 -6.56
N ASN A 126 17.30 13.93 -6.12
CA ASN A 126 16.71 12.61 -5.84
C ASN A 126 15.73 12.62 -4.67
N PHE A 127 15.84 13.56 -3.71
CA PHE A 127 14.84 13.75 -2.67
C PHE A 127 13.46 14.11 -3.21
N LEU A 128 13.37 14.73 -4.40
CA LEU A 128 12.08 14.96 -5.07
C LEU A 128 11.40 13.67 -5.51
N ILE A 129 12.19 12.68 -5.93
CA ILE A 129 11.70 11.35 -6.32
C ILE A 129 11.13 10.65 -5.08
N ALA A 130 11.91 10.61 -3.99
CA ALA A 130 11.50 10.01 -2.73
C ALA A 130 10.24 10.70 -2.15
N LYS A 131 10.22 12.05 -2.13
CA LYS A 131 9.05 12.83 -1.71
C LYS A 131 7.80 12.50 -2.53
N ARG A 132 7.91 12.44 -3.85
CA ARG A 132 6.78 12.13 -4.74
C ARG A 132 6.26 10.71 -4.49
N SER A 133 7.17 9.74 -4.33
CA SER A 133 6.81 8.36 -3.99
C SER A 133 6.06 8.27 -2.66
N ALA A 134 6.56 8.94 -1.61
CA ALA A 134 5.92 8.99 -0.29
C ALA A 134 4.55 9.66 -0.34
N ILE A 135 4.42 10.83 -1.00
CA ILE A 135 3.12 11.51 -1.15
C ILE A 135 2.12 10.66 -1.92
N LYS A 136 2.56 9.98 -2.98
CA LYS A 136 1.72 9.08 -3.76
C LYS A 136 1.18 7.94 -2.88
N ALA A 137 2.06 7.29 -2.09
CA ALA A 137 1.65 6.26 -1.14
C ALA A 137 0.59 6.75 -0.14
N VAL A 138 0.75 7.96 0.39
CA VAL A 138 -0.24 8.58 1.30
C VAL A 138 -1.58 8.77 0.62
N LEU A 139 -1.61 9.29 -0.61
CA LEU A 139 -2.85 9.54 -1.33
C LEU A 139 -3.55 8.25 -1.73
N GLU A 140 -2.82 7.23 -2.17
CA GLU A 140 -3.34 5.90 -2.53
C GLU A 140 -3.82 5.10 -1.31
N SER A 141 -3.30 5.41 -0.13
CA SER A 141 -3.71 4.79 1.13
C SER A 141 -4.95 5.44 1.77
N SER A 142 -5.39 6.59 1.28
CA SER A 142 -6.62 7.24 1.79
C SER A 142 -7.87 6.57 1.18
N PRO A 143 -8.96 6.35 1.96
CA PRO A 143 -9.14 6.64 3.38
C PRO A 143 -8.41 5.65 4.29
N PHE A 144 -7.87 6.15 5.41
CA PHE A 144 -7.21 5.35 6.43
C PHE A 144 -8.21 4.70 7.39
N PRO A 145 -7.88 3.52 7.97
CA PRO A 145 -8.75 2.84 8.93
C PRO A 145 -8.68 3.52 10.32
N VAL A 146 -9.43 4.60 10.49
CA VAL A 146 -9.50 5.36 11.75
C VAL A 146 -10.84 5.14 12.42
N PRO A 147 -10.89 4.57 13.65
CA PRO A 147 -12.12 4.44 14.42
C PRO A 147 -12.65 5.82 14.84
N LYS A 148 -13.85 6.18 14.35
CA LYS A 148 -14.45 7.52 14.56
C LYS A 148 -14.66 7.87 16.02
N GLU A 149 -15.04 6.90 16.83
CA GLU A 149 -15.33 7.04 18.25
C GLU A 149 -14.07 7.39 19.03
N SER A 150 -12.93 6.78 18.64
CA SER A 150 -11.64 7.00 19.32
C SER A 150 -10.92 8.26 18.86
N PHE A 151 -11.23 8.75 17.66
CA PHE A 151 -10.60 9.93 17.08
C PHE A 151 -11.63 10.95 16.57
N PRO A 152 -12.47 11.53 17.42
CA PRO A 152 -13.55 12.43 17.00
C PRO A 152 -13.04 13.72 16.33
N ARG A 153 -11.81 14.12 16.64
CA ARG A 153 -11.12 15.28 16.04
C ARG A 153 -10.16 14.90 14.91
N GLY A 154 -10.10 13.60 14.55
CA GLY A 154 -9.10 13.07 13.65
C GLY A 154 -7.74 12.86 14.32
N LEU A 155 -6.71 12.63 13.53
CA LEU A 155 -5.37 12.24 13.96
C LEU A 155 -4.31 13.06 13.22
N VAL A 156 -3.28 13.53 13.94
CA VAL A 156 -2.06 14.07 13.34
C VAL A 156 -0.95 13.04 13.50
N LEU A 157 -0.32 12.68 12.40
CA LEU A 157 0.69 11.63 12.37
C LEU A 157 1.92 12.10 11.62
N ARG A 158 3.12 11.89 12.20
CA ARG A 158 4.40 12.05 11.50
C ARG A 158 4.87 10.69 11.05
N VAL A 159 4.96 10.51 9.74
CA VAL A 159 5.33 9.26 9.10
C VAL A 159 6.72 9.39 8.51
N VAL A 160 7.57 8.41 8.79
CA VAL A 160 8.92 8.27 8.23
C VAL A 160 8.85 7.28 7.09
N PHE A 161 9.28 7.67 5.92
CA PHE A 161 9.51 6.80 4.76
C PHE A 161 11.01 6.60 4.62
N ASP A 162 11.49 5.46 5.02
CA ASP A 162 12.90 5.08 5.02
C ASP A 162 13.12 3.91 4.06
N PRO A 163 13.93 4.05 3.02
CA PRO A 163 14.15 2.98 2.04
C PRO A 163 14.80 1.72 2.62
N GLU A 164 15.45 1.78 3.77
CA GLU A 164 16.04 0.61 4.43
C GLU A 164 15.06 -0.09 5.36
N THR A 165 14.33 0.68 6.18
CA THR A 165 13.50 0.14 7.28
C THR A 165 12.00 0.16 7.00
N ASN A 166 11.59 0.66 5.83
CA ASN A 166 10.21 0.87 5.43
C ASN A 166 9.51 2.04 6.15
N VAL A 167 8.16 2.02 6.19
CA VAL A 167 7.38 3.12 6.76
C VAL A 167 7.26 2.96 8.27
N GLY A 168 7.61 4.02 9.01
CA GLY A 168 7.54 4.08 10.45
C GLY A 168 6.86 5.35 10.98
N VAL A 169 6.69 5.45 12.30
CA VAL A 169 6.21 6.67 12.98
C VAL A 169 7.37 7.36 13.67
N ASN A 170 7.49 8.65 13.47
CA ASN A 170 8.38 9.48 14.26
C ASN A 170 7.65 9.97 15.51
N ASN A 171 8.07 9.48 16.67
CA ASN A 171 7.51 9.83 18.00
C ASN A 171 8.26 11.01 18.67
N GLY A 172 9.04 11.78 17.87
CA GLY A 172 9.79 12.93 18.36
C GLY A 172 8.98 14.18 18.56
#